data_dc30ae57239ff0fe7af448e28da3d735
#
_entry.id   dc30ae57239ff0fe7af448e28da3d735
#
_cell.length_a   1.000
_cell.length_b   1.000
_cell.length_c   1.000
_cell.angle_alpha   90.00
_cell.angle_beta   90.00
_cell.angle_gamma   90.00
#
_symmetry.space_group_name_H-M   'P 1'
#
loop_
_entity.id
_entity.type
_entity.pdbx_description
1 polymer ?
#
loop_
_entity_poly.entity_id
_entity_poly.type
_entity_poly.pdbx_seq_one_letter_code
_entity_poly.pdbx_strand_id
1 'polypeptide(L)'
;MKVIILLIVAILNIAFPQSEAVEVPSKLSASIDIASRYVWRGTDFGNSPSIQPGITYTSGALSLGAWSAWQHSGLLSENDLYASYSFGNYSVTLTDYYFPGTDFMSADPDTGGHNIELSLGGEVTGIDFTTAMFVVEPGFYGAFEEGKIPMSKYISLSYGPFTFELADGGYTTNGEFNAVGIGVTASNDKFSCKWTLNPDTGQAFLIATMGL
;
A
#
# COMPACT_ATOMS: atom_id res chain seq x y z
N MET A 1 -0.32 -7.68 19.86
CA MET A 1 -1.77 -7.64 19.65
C MET A 1 -2.49 -6.67 20.59
N LYS A 2 -2.37 -6.78 21.92
CA LYS A 2 -3.01 -5.83 22.85
C LYS A 2 -2.61 -4.36 22.64
N VAL A 3 -1.39 -4.08 22.22
CA VAL A 3 -0.88 -2.72 21.98
C VAL A 3 -1.44 -2.12 20.68
N ILE A 4 -1.55 -2.91 19.60
CA ILE A 4 -2.11 -2.45 18.30
C ILE A 4 -3.60 -2.18 18.43
N ILE A 5 -4.35 -3.06 19.09
CA ILE A 5 -5.77 -2.86 19.37
C ILE A 5 -5.97 -1.62 20.27
N LEU A 6 -5.11 -1.40 21.27
CA LEU A 6 -5.13 -0.22 22.12
C LEU A 6 -4.80 1.08 21.35
N LEU A 7 -3.87 1.04 20.38
CA LEU A 7 -3.57 2.18 19.52
C LEU A 7 -4.75 2.53 18.60
N ILE A 8 -5.38 1.53 17.98
CA ILE A 8 -6.58 1.73 17.15
C ILE A 8 -7.72 2.28 17.99
N VAL A 9 -7.96 1.74 19.19
CA VAL A 9 -8.99 2.23 20.13
C VAL A 9 -8.65 3.63 20.66
N ALA A 10 -7.38 3.96 20.91
CA ALA A 10 -6.95 5.28 21.34
C ALA A 10 -7.11 6.33 20.24
N ILE A 11 -6.76 6.00 18.99
CA ILE A 11 -6.98 6.88 17.83
C ILE A 11 -8.46 7.13 17.61
N LEU A 12 -9.31 6.10 17.75
CA LEU A 12 -10.78 6.23 17.69
C LEU A 12 -11.33 7.15 18.78
N ASN A 13 -10.79 7.14 20.01
CA ASN A 13 -11.26 8.00 21.09
C ASN A 13 -10.77 9.46 20.98
N ILE A 14 -9.64 9.71 20.32
CA ILE A 14 -9.13 11.08 20.11
C ILE A 14 -9.84 11.75 18.93
N ALA A 15 -10.28 10.98 17.93
CA ALA A 15 -10.91 11.49 16.73
C ALA A 15 -12.40 11.84 16.88
N PHE A 16 -13.07 11.39 17.97
CA PHE A 16 -14.50 11.63 18.19
C PHE A 16 -14.75 12.33 19.52
N PRO A 17 -14.75 13.68 19.59
CA PRO A 17 -15.40 14.35 20.70
C PRO A 17 -16.89 13.94 20.68
N GLN A 18 -17.42 13.53 21.83
CA GLN A 18 -18.83 13.20 21.99
C GLN A 18 -19.69 14.46 21.78
N SER A 19 -19.96 14.80 20.53
CA SER A 19 -21.04 15.70 20.14
C SER A 19 -22.17 14.87 19.56
N GLU A 20 -23.42 15.32 19.75
CA GLU A 20 -24.66 14.67 19.31
C GLU A 20 -24.48 13.94 17.96
N ALA A 21 -24.94 12.68 17.91
CA ALA A 21 -24.75 11.79 16.78
C ALA A 21 -25.39 12.37 15.51
N VAL A 22 -24.62 13.13 14.76
CA VAL A 22 -24.93 13.41 13.35
C VAL A 22 -24.79 12.05 12.64
N GLU A 23 -25.89 11.55 12.07
CA GLU A 23 -25.82 10.35 11.21
C GLU A 23 -24.85 10.62 10.05
N VAL A 24 -23.66 10.11 10.15
CA VAL A 24 -22.67 10.18 9.09
C VAL A 24 -23.01 9.08 8.09
N PRO A 25 -23.29 9.42 6.81
CA PRO A 25 -23.55 8.40 5.80
C PRO A 25 -22.42 7.39 5.73
N SER A 26 -22.76 6.12 5.92
CA SER A 26 -21.80 5.02 5.83
C SER A 26 -22.05 4.20 4.56
N LYS A 27 -20.97 3.73 3.93
CA LYS A 27 -21.04 2.93 2.72
C LYS A 27 -20.10 1.73 2.83
N LEU A 28 -20.64 0.55 2.53
CA LEU A 28 -19.83 -0.65 2.28
C LEU A 28 -19.72 -0.84 0.76
N SER A 29 -18.50 -1.02 0.26
CA SER A 29 -18.21 -1.27 -1.15
C SER A 29 -17.27 -2.45 -1.31
N ALA A 30 -17.36 -3.13 -2.44
CA ALA A 30 -16.46 -4.20 -2.84
C ALA A 30 -15.95 -3.93 -4.25
N SER A 31 -14.73 -4.38 -4.55
CA SER A 31 -14.12 -4.32 -5.86
C SER A 31 -13.36 -5.62 -6.16
N ILE A 32 -13.17 -5.90 -7.43
CA ILE A 32 -12.26 -6.94 -7.90
C ILE A 32 -11.51 -6.38 -9.09
N ASP A 33 -10.18 -6.39 -9.03
CA ASP A 33 -9.31 -6.07 -10.15
C ASP A 33 -8.61 -7.34 -10.65
N ILE A 34 -8.41 -7.41 -11.97
CA ILE A 34 -7.58 -8.43 -12.62
C ILE A 34 -6.40 -7.70 -13.24
N ALA A 35 -5.21 -7.96 -12.72
CA ALA A 35 -3.97 -7.40 -13.22
C ALA A 35 -3.16 -8.44 -13.99
N SER A 36 -2.61 -8.06 -15.15
CA SER A 36 -1.72 -8.92 -15.93
C SER A 36 -0.42 -9.26 -15.21
N ARG A 37 -0.04 -8.40 -14.24
CA ARG A 37 1.13 -8.54 -13.39
C ARG A 37 0.95 -7.68 -12.15
N TYR A 38 1.35 -8.19 -10.98
CA TYR A 38 1.37 -7.41 -9.76
C TYR A 38 2.75 -6.74 -9.62
N VAL A 39 2.84 -5.49 -10.03
CA VAL A 39 4.04 -4.65 -9.83
C VAL A 39 3.70 -3.53 -8.86
N TRP A 40 4.38 -3.48 -7.75
CA TRP A 40 4.18 -2.49 -6.70
C TRP A 40 5.51 -1.79 -6.40
N ARG A 41 5.53 -0.46 -6.50
CA ARG A 41 6.71 0.39 -6.26
C ARG A 41 7.96 -0.10 -7.01
N GLY A 42 7.81 -0.42 -8.29
CA GLY A 42 8.88 -0.90 -9.16
C GLY A 42 9.29 -2.36 -8.96
N THR A 43 8.70 -3.08 -8.01
CA THR A 43 8.96 -4.49 -7.74
C THR A 43 7.85 -5.37 -8.31
N ASP A 44 8.24 -6.41 -9.06
CA ASP A 44 7.32 -7.41 -9.58
C ASP A 44 7.15 -8.56 -8.59
N PHE A 45 5.95 -8.69 -8.05
CA PHE A 45 5.59 -9.74 -7.12
C PHE A 45 5.04 -10.96 -7.87
N GLY A 46 5.94 -11.90 -8.24
CA GLY A 46 5.59 -13.24 -8.71
C GLY A 46 5.48 -13.44 -10.21
N ASN A 47 5.76 -12.45 -11.05
CA ASN A 47 5.83 -12.59 -12.53
C ASN A 47 4.60 -13.30 -13.12
N SER A 48 3.41 -13.03 -12.61
CA SER A 48 2.18 -13.69 -13.04
C SER A 48 0.97 -12.76 -12.90
N PRO A 49 -0.15 -13.05 -13.60
CA PRO A 49 -1.42 -12.39 -13.37
C PRO A 49 -1.89 -12.57 -11.91
N SER A 50 -2.64 -11.58 -11.42
CA SER A 50 -3.24 -11.61 -10.09
C SER A 50 -4.70 -11.18 -10.11
N ILE A 51 -5.48 -11.75 -9.17
CA ILE A 51 -6.84 -11.31 -8.84
C ILE A 51 -6.74 -10.54 -7.53
N GLN A 52 -7.32 -9.32 -7.51
CA GLN A 52 -7.15 -8.37 -6.43
C GLN A 52 -8.53 -7.92 -5.89
N PRO A 53 -9.16 -8.72 -4.99
CA PRO A 53 -10.40 -8.33 -4.35
C PRO A 53 -10.17 -7.29 -3.26
N GLY A 54 -11.13 -6.39 -3.10
CA GLY A 54 -11.14 -5.38 -2.04
C GLY A 54 -12.52 -5.22 -1.41
N ILE A 55 -12.55 -4.86 -0.13
CA ILE A 55 -13.75 -4.45 0.59
C ILE A 55 -13.43 -3.22 1.43
N THR A 56 -14.28 -2.20 1.37
CA THR A 56 -14.08 -0.95 2.09
C THR A 56 -15.37 -0.50 2.77
N TYR A 57 -15.28 -0.17 4.04
CA TYR A 57 -16.31 0.54 4.80
C TYR A 57 -15.88 1.99 5.00
N THR A 58 -16.70 2.94 4.54
CA THR A 58 -16.45 4.37 4.68
C THR A 58 -17.54 5.01 5.54
N SER A 59 -17.14 5.82 6.51
CA SER A 59 -18.02 6.62 7.37
C SER A 59 -17.40 8.00 7.57
N GLY A 60 -17.98 9.00 6.92
CA GLY A 60 -17.42 10.36 6.88
C GLY A 60 -16.01 10.38 6.30
N ALA A 61 -15.07 10.88 7.09
CA ALA A 61 -13.66 10.96 6.71
C ALA A 61 -12.87 9.65 6.92
N LEU A 62 -13.45 8.68 7.64
CA LEU A 62 -12.78 7.40 7.96
C LEU A 62 -13.13 6.34 6.94
N SER A 63 -12.13 5.62 6.44
CA SER A 63 -12.26 4.41 5.65
C SER A 63 -11.49 3.28 6.31
N LEU A 64 -12.12 2.10 6.42
CA LEU A 64 -11.52 0.87 6.89
C LEU A 64 -11.67 -0.17 5.79
N GLY A 65 -10.65 -0.93 5.47
CA GLY A 65 -10.77 -1.92 4.41
C GLY A 65 -9.81 -3.08 4.53
N ALA A 66 -10.08 -4.05 3.66
CA ALA A 66 -9.19 -5.15 3.37
C ALA A 66 -8.99 -5.26 1.86
N TRP A 67 -7.79 -5.61 1.46
CA TRP A 67 -7.41 -5.87 0.08
C TRP A 67 -6.53 -7.11 0.02
N SER A 68 -6.50 -7.75 -1.14
CA SER A 68 -5.70 -8.96 -1.32
C SER A 68 -5.15 -9.03 -2.74
N ALA A 69 -4.01 -9.70 -2.91
CA ALA A 69 -3.50 -10.11 -4.22
C ALA A 69 -3.27 -11.62 -4.25
N TRP A 70 -3.97 -12.31 -5.15
CA TRP A 70 -3.81 -13.75 -5.36
C TRP A 70 -3.21 -13.98 -6.74
N GLN A 71 -2.00 -14.48 -6.75
CA GLN A 71 -1.29 -14.72 -7.99
C GLN A 71 -1.61 -16.10 -8.58
N HIS A 72 -1.76 -16.14 -9.89
CA HIS A 72 -2.00 -17.39 -10.60
C HIS A 72 -0.85 -18.41 -10.44
N SER A 73 0.38 -17.95 -10.30
CA SER A 73 1.55 -18.81 -10.06
C SER A 73 1.52 -19.51 -8.69
N GLY A 74 0.73 -18.99 -7.73
CA GLY A 74 0.71 -19.48 -6.34
C GLY A 74 1.98 -19.16 -5.56
N LEU A 75 2.91 -18.38 -6.11
CA LEU A 75 4.19 -18.05 -5.47
C LEU A 75 4.03 -17.01 -4.36
N LEU A 76 3.06 -16.11 -4.50
CA LEU A 76 2.78 -15.08 -3.51
C LEU A 76 1.27 -14.88 -3.36
N SER A 77 0.83 -14.71 -2.13
CA SER A 77 -0.45 -14.09 -1.80
C SER A 77 -0.20 -13.02 -0.75
N GLU A 78 -0.99 -11.98 -0.80
CA GLU A 78 -0.93 -10.83 0.11
C GLU A 78 -2.33 -10.51 0.58
N ASN A 79 -2.49 -10.16 1.86
CA ASN A 79 -3.76 -9.76 2.44
C ASN A 79 -3.51 -8.56 3.35
N ASP A 80 -4.07 -7.42 2.99
CA ASP A 80 -3.84 -6.16 3.68
C ASP A 80 -5.06 -5.74 4.45
N LEU A 81 -4.81 -5.13 5.61
CA LEU A 81 -5.81 -4.36 6.33
C LEU A 81 -5.38 -2.90 6.36
N TYR A 82 -6.29 -1.99 6.15
CA TYR A 82 -5.97 -0.58 6.22
C TYR A 82 -7.02 0.26 6.93
N ALA A 83 -6.54 1.37 7.51
CA ALA A 83 -7.34 2.44 8.06
C ALA A 83 -6.85 3.78 7.49
N SER A 84 -7.76 4.54 6.86
CA SER A 84 -7.45 5.82 6.23
C SER A 84 -8.35 6.92 6.77
N TYR A 85 -7.78 8.09 7.03
CA TYR A 85 -8.51 9.29 7.44
C TYR A 85 -8.22 10.43 6.47
N SER A 86 -9.29 10.99 5.87
CA SER A 86 -9.20 12.08 4.88
C SER A 86 -9.45 13.43 5.53
N PHE A 87 -8.68 14.45 5.15
CA PHE A 87 -8.82 15.83 5.61
C PHE A 87 -8.44 16.81 4.49
N GLY A 88 -9.40 17.57 4.01
CA GLY A 88 -9.21 18.39 2.83
C GLY A 88 -8.80 17.57 1.61
N ASN A 89 -7.70 17.94 0.97
CA ASN A 89 -7.12 17.22 -0.19
C ASN A 89 -6.11 16.15 0.23
N TYR A 90 -6.04 15.78 1.50
CA TYR A 90 -5.03 14.87 2.04
C TYR A 90 -5.65 13.65 2.69
N SER A 91 -4.88 12.58 2.80
CA SER A 91 -5.23 11.41 3.60
C SER A 91 -4.02 10.85 4.32
N VAL A 92 -4.22 10.37 5.54
CA VAL A 92 -3.25 9.56 6.27
C VAL A 92 -3.78 8.15 6.33
N THR A 93 -2.95 7.17 5.98
CA THR A 93 -3.33 5.75 5.96
C THR A 93 -2.31 4.94 6.75
N LEU A 94 -2.83 4.04 7.59
CA LEU A 94 -2.06 2.97 8.20
C LEU A 94 -2.45 1.67 7.48
N THR A 95 -1.47 0.98 6.91
CA THR A 95 -1.66 -0.29 6.21
C THR A 95 -0.85 -1.38 6.88
N ASP A 96 -1.46 -2.52 7.10
CA ASP A 96 -0.83 -3.76 7.54
C ASP A 96 -0.80 -4.71 6.32
N TYR A 97 0.36 -4.88 5.73
CA TYR A 97 0.62 -5.84 4.66
C TYR A 97 0.94 -7.19 5.30
N TYR A 98 0.06 -8.16 5.12
CA TYR A 98 0.25 -9.51 5.62
C TYR A 98 0.52 -10.50 4.50
N PHE A 99 1.63 -11.21 4.61
CA PHE A 99 2.01 -12.27 3.68
C PHE A 99 1.73 -13.65 4.32
N PRO A 100 0.77 -14.44 3.78
CA PRO A 100 0.45 -15.77 4.28
C PRO A 100 1.66 -16.71 4.27
N GLY A 101 1.77 -17.52 5.31
CA GLY A 101 2.90 -18.43 5.56
C GLY A 101 3.36 -18.37 7.01
N THR A 102 2.93 -17.34 7.73
CA THR A 102 3.09 -17.16 9.17
C THR A 102 1.72 -17.15 9.84
N ASP A 103 1.69 -17.25 11.18
CA ASP A 103 0.44 -17.10 11.94
C ASP A 103 -0.02 -15.64 11.89
N PHE A 104 -1.23 -15.38 11.36
CA PHE A 104 -1.84 -14.05 11.32
C PHE A 104 -1.94 -13.39 12.71
N MET A 105 -2.06 -14.17 13.77
CA MET A 105 -2.13 -13.64 15.14
C MET A 105 -0.74 -13.37 15.76
N SER A 106 0.34 -13.71 15.05
CA SER A 106 1.71 -13.43 15.51
C SER A 106 2.07 -11.97 15.24
N ALA A 107 2.24 -11.19 16.29
CA ALA A 107 2.72 -9.81 16.23
C ALA A 107 4.23 -9.71 16.51
N ASP A 108 4.98 -10.75 16.21
CA ASP A 108 6.44 -10.74 16.34
C ASP A 108 7.04 -9.84 15.27
N PRO A 109 7.71 -8.72 15.63
CA PRO A 109 8.24 -7.77 14.66
C PRO A 109 9.43 -8.31 13.87
N ASP A 110 10.06 -9.39 14.31
CA ASP A 110 11.27 -9.93 13.67
C ASP A 110 10.96 -11.12 12.74
N THR A 111 9.90 -11.87 13.04
CA THR A 111 9.58 -13.13 12.34
C THR A 111 8.13 -13.22 11.87
N GLY A 112 7.31 -12.23 12.20
CA GLY A 112 5.90 -12.14 11.78
C GLY A 112 5.76 -11.85 10.30
N GLY A 113 4.56 -12.13 9.75
CA GLY A 113 4.20 -11.82 8.36
C GLY A 113 3.61 -10.42 8.16
N HIS A 114 3.62 -9.57 9.19
CA HIS A 114 3.02 -8.24 9.16
C HIS A 114 4.06 -7.16 8.91
N ASN A 115 3.84 -6.37 7.85
CA ASN A 115 4.62 -5.16 7.58
C ASN A 115 3.67 -3.96 7.71
N ILE A 116 3.95 -3.05 8.64
CA ILE A 116 3.05 -1.93 8.94
C ILE A 116 3.64 -0.65 8.39
N GLU A 117 2.87 0.02 7.53
CA GLU A 117 3.26 1.26 6.87
C GLU A 117 2.35 2.42 7.29
N LEU A 118 2.93 3.57 7.51
CA LEU A 118 2.24 4.84 7.62
C LEU A 118 2.46 5.64 6.33
N SER A 119 1.38 6.09 5.69
CA SER A 119 1.46 6.91 4.49
C SER A 119 0.64 8.20 4.60
N LEU A 120 1.07 9.21 3.86
CA LEU A 120 0.39 10.47 3.62
C LEU A 120 0.26 10.64 2.11
N GLY A 121 -0.96 10.81 1.63
CA GLY A 121 -1.26 11.11 0.23
C GLY A 121 -2.04 12.41 0.08
N GLY A 122 -2.03 12.97 -1.11
CA GLY A 122 -2.79 14.17 -1.41
C GLY A 122 -2.44 14.81 -2.73
N GLU A 123 -3.04 15.98 -2.99
CA GLU A 123 -2.80 16.78 -4.18
C GLU A 123 -2.38 18.20 -3.79
N VAL A 124 -1.35 18.71 -4.47
CA VAL A 124 -0.90 20.11 -4.38
C VAL A 124 -0.69 20.65 -5.78
N THR A 125 -1.47 21.66 -6.15
CA THR A 125 -1.34 22.36 -7.46
C THR A 125 -1.38 21.45 -8.69
N GLY A 126 -2.22 20.39 -8.65
CA GLY A 126 -2.38 19.43 -9.74
C GLY A 126 -1.30 18.32 -9.76
N ILE A 127 -0.44 18.26 -8.74
CA ILE A 127 0.51 17.18 -8.55
C ILE A 127 -0.03 16.30 -7.43
N ASP A 128 -0.35 15.05 -7.74
CA ASP A 128 -0.62 14.03 -6.75
C ASP A 128 0.68 13.56 -6.13
N PHE A 129 0.69 13.37 -4.81
CA PHE A 129 1.83 12.80 -4.13
C PHE A 129 1.42 11.72 -3.14
N THR A 130 2.32 10.79 -2.90
CA THR A 130 2.28 9.86 -1.78
C THR A 130 3.67 9.81 -1.15
N THR A 131 3.73 9.88 0.18
CA THR A 131 4.93 9.53 0.94
C THR A 131 4.57 8.48 1.96
N ALA A 132 5.43 7.50 2.14
CA ALA A 132 5.19 6.36 3.01
C ALA A 132 6.46 5.93 3.72
N MET A 133 6.30 5.29 4.88
CA MET A 133 7.38 4.72 5.65
C MET A 133 6.89 3.49 6.39
N PHE A 134 7.61 2.38 6.30
CA PHE A 134 7.37 1.25 7.18
C PHE A 134 7.74 1.60 8.62
N VAL A 135 6.86 1.27 9.55
CA VAL A 135 7.07 1.42 10.99
C VAL A 135 7.30 0.06 11.67
N VAL A 136 6.89 -1.02 10.99
CA VAL A 136 7.26 -2.42 11.27
C VAL A 136 7.58 -3.07 9.93
N GLU A 137 8.77 -3.61 9.78
CA GLU A 137 9.25 -4.23 8.54
C GLU A 137 10.15 -5.41 8.90
N PRO A 138 9.58 -6.58 9.27
CA PRO A 138 10.34 -7.79 9.48
C PRO A 138 10.98 -8.21 8.16
N GLY A 139 12.29 -8.43 8.16
CA GLY A 139 13.22 -8.70 7.07
C GLY A 139 12.76 -9.43 5.80
N PHE A 140 11.59 -9.08 5.30
CA PHE A 140 10.98 -9.67 4.09
C PHE A 140 11.85 -9.50 2.84
N TYR A 141 12.63 -8.44 2.79
CA TYR A 141 13.48 -8.12 1.64
C TYR A 141 14.93 -8.61 1.75
N GLY A 142 15.27 -9.43 2.75
CA GLY A 142 16.41 -10.35 2.75
C GLY A 142 17.84 -9.78 2.55
N ALA A 143 18.03 -8.47 2.50
CA ALA A 143 19.29 -7.85 2.04
C ALA A 143 19.97 -6.96 3.08
N PHE A 144 19.50 -6.94 4.34
CA PHE A 144 20.02 -6.00 5.33
C PHE A 144 20.92 -6.66 6.38
N GLU A 145 21.88 -5.89 6.89
CA GLU A 145 22.75 -6.32 7.98
C GLU A 145 21.94 -6.86 9.16
N GLU A 146 22.36 -8.00 9.67
CA GLU A 146 21.74 -8.65 10.82
C GLU A 146 21.52 -7.67 11.97
N GLY A 147 20.27 -7.51 12.41
CA GLY A 147 19.87 -6.63 13.50
C GLY A 147 19.45 -5.20 13.12
N LYS A 148 19.32 -4.87 11.83
CA LYS A 148 18.73 -3.59 11.38
C LYS A 148 17.40 -3.83 10.67
N ILE A 149 16.34 -3.22 11.21
CA ILE A 149 15.05 -3.09 10.52
C ILE A 149 15.14 -1.86 9.61
N PRO A 150 14.98 -2.00 8.28
CA PRO A 150 15.29 -0.92 7.35
C PRO A 150 14.39 0.31 7.46
N MET A 151 13.14 0.19 7.92
CA MET A 151 12.15 1.28 7.91
C MET A 151 12.10 1.98 6.54
N SER A 152 11.92 1.18 5.50
CA SER A 152 11.95 1.62 4.10
C SER A 152 10.98 2.77 3.84
N LYS A 153 11.41 3.74 3.04
CA LYS A 153 10.64 4.93 2.70
C LYS A 153 10.33 4.97 1.22
N TYR A 154 9.22 5.60 0.89
CA TYR A 154 8.75 5.74 -0.47
C TYR A 154 8.14 7.12 -0.71
N ILE A 155 8.39 7.66 -1.90
CA ILE A 155 7.79 8.90 -2.39
C ILE A 155 7.34 8.67 -3.84
N SER A 156 6.10 9.04 -4.14
CA SER A 156 5.56 9.09 -5.49
C SER A 156 5.06 10.49 -5.80
N LEU A 157 5.32 10.94 -7.02
CA LEU A 157 4.78 12.18 -7.58
C LEU A 157 4.14 11.85 -8.94
N SER A 158 2.90 12.32 -9.15
CA SER A 158 2.19 12.13 -10.42
C SER A 158 1.67 13.46 -10.95
N TYR A 159 1.82 13.69 -12.24
CA TYR A 159 1.26 14.82 -12.96
C TYR A 159 0.69 14.37 -14.31
N GLY A 160 -0.62 14.49 -14.47
CA GLY A 160 -1.32 13.94 -15.62
C GLY A 160 -1.07 12.43 -15.75
N PRO A 161 -0.60 11.90 -16.88
CA PRO A 161 -0.34 10.48 -17.05
C PRO A 161 1.01 10.01 -16.47
N PHE A 162 1.87 10.92 -16.06
CA PHE A 162 3.25 10.61 -15.68
C PHE A 162 3.39 10.39 -14.18
N THR A 163 4.21 9.39 -13.79
CA THR A 163 4.55 9.08 -12.40
C THR A 163 6.06 8.96 -12.25
N PHE A 164 6.58 9.52 -11.14
CA PHE A 164 7.97 9.38 -10.73
C PHE A 164 8.00 8.88 -9.28
N GLU A 165 8.82 7.84 -9.03
CA GLU A 165 8.85 7.13 -7.76
C GLU A 165 10.28 7.04 -7.23
N LEU A 166 10.46 7.38 -5.96
CA LEU A 166 11.72 7.31 -5.22
C LEU A 166 11.52 6.42 -3.98
N ALA A 167 12.53 5.66 -3.61
CA ALA A 167 12.49 4.85 -2.39
C ALA A 167 13.87 4.55 -1.85
N ASP A 168 13.94 4.04 -0.61
CA ASP A 168 15.14 3.48 0.01
C ASP A 168 14.84 2.09 0.61
N GLY A 169 15.76 1.56 1.37
CA GLY A 169 15.57 0.33 2.13
C GLY A 169 15.27 -0.87 1.24
N GLY A 170 14.24 -1.65 1.60
CA GLY A 170 13.83 -2.86 0.89
C GLY A 170 13.37 -2.67 -0.55
N TYR A 171 13.12 -1.44 -0.96
CA TYR A 171 12.71 -1.13 -2.33
C TYR A 171 13.88 -0.99 -3.32
N THR A 172 15.11 -0.92 -2.85
CA THR A 172 16.29 -0.67 -3.68
C THR A 172 17.35 -1.76 -3.53
N THR A 173 18.18 -1.92 -4.56
CA THR A 173 19.19 -2.99 -4.61
C THR A 173 20.31 -2.83 -3.59
N ASN A 174 20.55 -1.60 -3.12
CA ASN A 174 21.62 -1.26 -2.19
C ASN A 174 21.12 -0.66 -0.86
N GLY A 175 19.80 -0.54 -0.67
CA GLY A 175 19.20 0.08 0.51
C GLY A 175 19.25 1.61 0.56
N GLU A 176 19.88 2.25 -0.43
CA GLU A 176 20.00 3.70 -0.48
C GLU A 176 18.85 4.34 -1.24
N PHE A 177 18.64 5.66 -1.06
CA PHE A 177 17.56 6.39 -1.70
C PHE A 177 17.81 6.52 -3.21
N ASN A 178 16.93 5.91 -4.01
CA ASN A 178 17.09 5.79 -5.46
C ASN A 178 15.75 5.93 -6.20
N ALA A 179 15.79 6.16 -7.52
CA ALA A 179 14.61 6.10 -8.36
C ALA A 179 14.21 4.64 -8.59
N VAL A 180 12.95 4.31 -8.22
CA VAL A 180 12.39 2.95 -8.37
C VAL A 180 11.25 2.88 -9.39
N GLY A 181 10.79 4.03 -9.91
CA GLY A 181 9.72 4.08 -10.90
C GLY A 181 9.74 5.34 -11.75
N ILE A 182 9.66 5.16 -13.06
CA ILE A 182 9.33 6.20 -14.03
C ILE A 182 8.25 5.61 -14.92
N GLY A 183 7.03 6.15 -14.85
CA GLY A 183 5.88 5.52 -15.49
C GLY A 183 4.99 6.46 -16.27
N VAL A 184 4.21 5.87 -17.16
CA VAL A 184 3.10 6.52 -17.85
C VAL A 184 1.88 5.60 -17.81
N THR A 185 0.72 6.17 -17.46
CA THR A 185 -0.54 5.44 -17.33
C THR A 185 -1.58 6.01 -18.28
N ALA A 186 -2.27 5.13 -18.99
CA ALA A 186 -3.48 5.46 -19.74
C ALA A 186 -4.63 4.59 -19.22
N SER A 187 -5.81 5.18 -19.02
CA SER A 187 -6.97 4.47 -18.48
C SER A 187 -8.27 4.91 -19.15
N ASN A 188 -9.26 4.04 -19.05
CA ASN A 188 -10.68 4.35 -19.28
C ASN A 188 -11.51 3.75 -18.13
N ASP A 189 -12.83 3.76 -18.25
CA ASP A 189 -13.76 3.33 -17.18
C ASP A 189 -13.61 1.86 -16.77
N LYS A 190 -12.98 1.01 -17.59
CA LYS A 190 -12.92 -0.45 -17.40
C LYS A 190 -11.52 -0.98 -17.18
N PHE A 191 -10.52 -0.38 -17.79
CA PHE A 191 -9.14 -0.85 -17.69
C PHE A 191 -8.14 0.27 -17.73
N SER A 192 -6.95 -0.02 -17.20
CA SER A 192 -5.77 0.83 -17.32
C SER A 192 -4.60 0.05 -17.89
N CYS A 193 -3.68 0.78 -18.54
CA CYS A 193 -2.37 0.29 -18.91
C CYS A 193 -1.32 1.22 -18.35
N LYS A 194 -0.38 0.68 -17.58
CA LYS A 194 0.78 1.41 -17.06
C LYS A 194 2.04 0.82 -17.66
N TRP A 195 2.83 1.64 -18.35
CA TRP A 195 4.23 1.32 -18.62
C TRP A 195 5.08 1.94 -17.51
N THR A 196 6.02 1.20 -16.96
CA THR A 196 6.93 1.68 -15.92
C THR A 196 8.31 1.06 -16.08
N LEU A 197 9.34 1.88 -15.83
CA LEU A 197 10.73 1.49 -15.73
C LEU A 197 11.17 1.67 -14.28
N ASN A 198 11.82 0.66 -13.71
CA ASN A 198 12.57 0.78 -12.47
C ASN A 198 14.05 1.04 -12.80
N PRO A 199 14.58 2.26 -12.59
CA PRO A 199 15.98 2.57 -12.91
C PRO A 199 16.98 1.85 -12.02
N ASP A 200 16.62 1.53 -10.76
CA ASP A 200 17.49 0.84 -9.80
C ASP A 200 17.80 -0.60 -10.23
N THR A 201 16.78 -1.32 -10.73
CA THR A 201 16.91 -2.71 -11.19
C THR A 201 17.12 -2.83 -12.71
N GLY A 202 16.88 -1.77 -13.48
CA GLY A 202 16.86 -1.79 -14.94
C GLY A 202 15.66 -2.54 -15.56
N GLN A 203 14.66 -2.91 -14.77
CA GLN A 203 13.48 -3.66 -15.23
C GLN A 203 12.40 -2.71 -15.74
N ALA A 204 11.70 -3.12 -16.80
CA ALA A 204 10.55 -2.39 -17.33
C ALA A 204 9.34 -3.31 -17.49
N PHE A 205 8.15 -2.78 -17.24
CA PHE A 205 6.90 -3.51 -17.22
C PHE A 205 5.82 -2.77 -18.03
N LEU A 206 5.00 -3.53 -18.75
CA LEU A 206 3.71 -3.07 -19.25
C LEU A 206 2.61 -3.87 -18.53
N ILE A 207 1.81 -3.17 -17.76
CA ILE A 207 0.81 -3.75 -16.88
C ILE A 207 -0.57 -3.34 -17.40
N ALA A 208 -1.46 -4.31 -17.60
CA ALA A 208 -2.88 -4.07 -17.87
C ALA A 208 -3.68 -4.48 -16.64
N THR A 209 -4.60 -3.62 -16.20
CA THR A 209 -5.51 -3.89 -15.07
C THR A 209 -6.94 -3.64 -15.53
N MET A 210 -7.84 -4.56 -15.19
CA MET A 210 -9.26 -4.46 -15.46
C MET A 210 -10.05 -4.52 -14.16
N GLY A 211 -10.88 -3.51 -13.89
CA GLY A 211 -11.85 -3.50 -12.78
C GLY A 211 -13.19 -4.14 -13.19
N LEU A 212 -13.82 -4.85 -12.24
CA LEU A 212 -15.13 -5.52 -12.41
C LEU A 212 -16.18 -4.91 -11.48
#